data_9dfbdc3e58e528ce30f071bd1327bacf
#
_entry.id   9dfbdc3e58e528ce30f071bd1327bacf
#
_cell.length_a   1.000
_cell.length_b   1.000
_cell.length_c   1.000
_cell.angle_alpha   90.00
_cell.angle_beta   90.00
_cell.angle_gamma   90.00
#
_symmetry.space_group_name_H-M   'P 1'
#
loop_
_entity.id
_entity.type
_entity.pdbx_description
1 polymer ?
#
loop_
_entity_poly.entity_id
_entity_poly.type
_entity_poly.pdbx_seq_one_letter_code
_entity_poly.pdbx_strand_id
1 'polypeptide(L)'
;LLATDALTRLRLRPVARVGCLALFLAAVVAALATGYFDDLSIMREYRVNAATFGREVQRHLWLAFGSLFAAVAVGLPLGLLCHREPRLRAGVLGALNFVQTVPSIALFGLLMAPLAALAVAVPWLGEHGVSGIGAAPAVVALFVYALLPIVANTVVGLSQVSPATVDAATGMGFTAGQRLRQVKLPLALPTILTGIRIVLVQNIGLVTIAALIGGGGLGAFVFQGIGQT
;
A
#
# COMPACT_ATOMS: atom_id res chain seq x y z
N LEU A 1 -7.44 13.83 13.99
CA LEU A 1 -7.66 14.90 13.02
C LEU A 1 -7.57 16.30 13.65
N LEU A 2 -8.33 16.62 14.73
CA LEU A 2 -8.27 17.94 15.39
C LEU A 2 -6.89 18.22 16.00
N ALA A 3 -6.25 17.24 16.64
CA ALA A 3 -4.92 17.42 17.24
C ALA A 3 -3.83 17.62 16.17
N THR A 4 -3.91 16.92 15.02
CA THR A 4 -2.97 17.10 13.92
C THR A 4 -3.15 18.46 13.22
N ASP A 5 -4.39 18.93 13.06
CA ASP A 5 -4.67 20.27 12.51
C ASP A 5 -4.15 21.38 13.43
N ALA A 6 -4.37 21.25 14.75
CA ALA A 6 -3.83 22.18 15.74
C ALA A 6 -2.30 22.24 15.73
N LEU A 7 -1.61 21.08 15.64
CA LEU A 7 -0.15 21.00 15.56
C LEU A 7 0.42 21.57 14.25
N THR A 8 -0.33 21.50 13.13
CA THR A 8 0.10 22.11 11.85
C THR A 8 -0.04 23.62 11.87
N ARG A 9 -1.08 24.16 12.52
CA ARG A 9 -1.32 25.62 12.68
C ARG A 9 -0.28 26.30 13.58
N LEU A 10 0.27 25.59 14.56
CA LEU A 10 1.27 26.11 15.50
C LEU A 10 2.68 26.31 14.92
N ARG A 11 2.93 26.03 13.63
CA ARG A 11 4.24 26.16 12.95
C ARG A 11 5.43 25.62 13.77
N LEU A 12 5.22 24.60 14.60
CA LEU A 12 6.26 24.00 15.43
C LEU A 12 7.37 23.38 14.55
N ARG A 13 8.60 23.41 15.06
CA ARG A 13 9.73 22.69 14.42
C ARG A 13 9.40 21.21 14.28
N PRO A 14 9.89 20.52 13.20
CA PRO A 14 9.58 19.10 12.96
C PRO A 14 9.82 18.21 14.19
N VAL A 15 10.91 18.45 14.91
CA VAL A 15 11.27 17.71 16.13
C VAL A 15 10.23 17.91 17.24
N ALA A 16 9.73 19.13 17.42
CA ALA A 16 8.69 19.41 18.43
C ALA A 16 7.35 18.73 18.09
N ARG A 17 6.98 18.64 16.81
CA ARG A 17 5.79 17.91 16.36
C ARG A 17 5.89 16.41 16.67
N VAL A 18 7.04 15.81 16.37
CA VAL A 18 7.29 14.40 16.69
C VAL A 18 7.26 14.19 18.20
N GLY A 19 7.87 15.08 18.98
CA GLY A 19 7.84 15.04 20.43
C GLY A 19 6.43 15.11 21.01
N CYS A 20 5.58 16.04 20.55
CA CYS A 20 4.18 16.15 20.97
C CYS A 20 3.37 14.90 20.60
N LEU A 21 3.56 14.35 19.38
CA LEU A 21 2.88 13.12 18.98
C LEU A 21 3.32 11.93 19.82
N ALA A 22 4.61 11.80 20.09
CA ALA A 22 5.16 10.75 20.92
C ALA A 22 4.64 10.84 22.37
N LEU A 23 4.58 12.04 22.94
CA LEU A 23 4.06 12.28 24.27
C LEU A 23 2.57 11.99 24.37
N PHE A 24 1.79 12.39 23.36
CA PHE A 24 0.37 12.05 23.26
C PHE A 24 0.16 10.53 23.17
N LEU A 25 0.93 9.85 22.32
CA LEU A 25 0.87 8.41 22.19
C LEU A 25 1.26 7.70 23.49
N ALA A 26 2.32 8.16 24.16
CA ALA A 26 2.75 7.65 25.45
C ALA A 26 1.68 7.83 26.52
N ALA A 27 1.01 9.01 26.56
CA ALA A 27 -0.09 9.28 27.48
C ALA A 27 -1.29 8.35 27.26
N VAL A 28 -1.65 8.11 25.98
CA VAL A 28 -2.71 7.16 25.62
C VAL A 28 -2.34 5.73 26.04
N VAL A 29 -1.12 5.29 25.74
CA VAL A 29 -0.62 3.97 26.15
C VAL A 29 -0.62 3.83 27.67
N ALA A 30 -0.15 4.85 28.41
CA ALA A 30 -0.17 4.85 29.87
C ALA A 30 -1.60 4.78 30.41
N ALA A 31 -2.51 5.56 29.86
CA ALA A 31 -3.93 5.54 30.24
C ALA A 31 -4.59 4.17 30.00
N LEU A 32 -4.24 3.50 28.92
CA LEU A 32 -4.68 2.12 28.65
C LEU A 32 -4.05 1.12 29.61
N ALA A 33 -2.76 1.31 29.97
CA ALA A 33 -2.03 0.42 30.87
C ALA A 33 -2.48 0.54 32.35
N THR A 34 -3.02 1.69 32.76
CA THR A 34 -3.51 1.89 34.14
C THR A 34 -4.83 1.19 34.44
N GLY A 35 -5.48 0.58 33.45
CA GLY A 35 -6.76 -0.09 33.62
C GLY A 35 -7.97 0.84 33.79
N TYR A 36 -7.77 2.17 33.70
CA TYR A 36 -8.85 3.14 33.83
C TYR A 36 -9.99 2.95 32.81
N PHE A 37 -9.66 2.38 31.66
CA PHE A 37 -10.60 2.09 30.58
C PHE A 37 -11.09 0.63 30.53
N ASP A 38 -10.75 -0.18 31.54
CA ASP A 38 -11.03 -1.62 31.54
C ASP A 38 -12.52 -1.96 31.47
N ASP A 39 -13.37 -1.07 31.98
CA ASP A 39 -14.83 -1.24 31.94
C ASP A 39 -15.48 -0.84 30.61
N LEU A 40 -14.73 -0.23 29.70
CA LEU A 40 -15.23 0.05 28.38
C LEU A 40 -15.46 -1.25 27.60
N SER A 41 -16.59 -1.34 26.90
CA SER A 41 -16.94 -2.49 26.05
C SER A 41 -15.82 -2.89 25.08
N ILE A 42 -15.14 -1.90 24.50
CA ILE A 42 -14.03 -2.11 23.58
C ILE A 42 -12.82 -2.80 24.24
N MET A 43 -12.55 -2.51 25.51
CA MET A 43 -11.44 -3.12 26.24
C MET A 43 -11.79 -4.55 26.70
N ARG A 44 -13.04 -4.78 27.06
CA ARG A 44 -13.54 -6.15 27.32
C ARG A 44 -13.46 -7.03 26.09
N GLU A 45 -13.93 -6.50 24.95
CA GLU A 45 -13.85 -7.17 23.63
C GLU A 45 -12.39 -7.47 23.26
N TYR A 46 -11.50 -6.48 23.42
CA TYR A 46 -10.07 -6.64 23.15
C TYR A 46 -9.45 -7.76 24.01
N ARG A 47 -9.75 -7.82 25.33
CA ARG A 47 -9.20 -8.87 26.21
C ARG A 47 -9.64 -10.26 25.81
N VAL A 48 -10.90 -10.42 25.45
CA VAL A 48 -11.43 -11.71 24.97
C VAL A 48 -10.77 -12.14 23.66
N ASN A 49 -10.48 -11.19 22.78
CA ASN A 49 -9.96 -11.44 21.44
C ASN A 49 -8.47 -11.12 21.28
N ALA A 50 -7.70 -10.85 22.34
CA ALA A 50 -6.33 -10.35 22.27
C ALA A 50 -5.39 -11.22 21.42
N ALA A 51 -5.47 -12.55 21.56
CA ALA A 51 -4.67 -13.49 20.77
C ALA A 51 -5.04 -13.46 19.29
N THR A 52 -6.32 -13.32 18.98
CA THR A 52 -6.84 -13.22 17.61
C THR A 52 -6.47 -11.86 17.03
N PHE A 53 -6.58 -10.79 17.81
CA PHE A 53 -6.22 -9.43 17.40
C PHE A 53 -4.77 -9.35 16.93
N GLY A 54 -3.82 -9.88 17.68
CA GLY A 54 -2.40 -9.89 17.29
C GLY A 54 -2.17 -10.60 15.96
N ARG A 55 -2.81 -11.74 15.72
CA ARG A 55 -2.74 -12.47 14.45
C ARG A 55 -3.34 -11.70 13.29
N GLU A 56 -4.49 -11.07 13.50
CA GLU A 56 -5.15 -10.29 12.45
C GLU A 56 -4.40 -8.99 12.12
N VAL A 57 -3.77 -8.34 13.11
CA VAL A 57 -2.84 -7.22 12.87
C VAL A 57 -1.66 -7.67 12.00
N GLN A 58 -1.00 -8.77 12.38
CA GLN A 58 0.12 -9.29 11.61
C GLN A 58 -0.29 -9.63 10.18
N ARG A 59 -1.44 -10.28 10.02
CA ARG A 59 -2.00 -10.64 8.71
C ARG A 59 -2.33 -9.40 7.87
N HIS A 60 -2.92 -8.38 8.49
CA HIS A 60 -3.22 -7.10 7.86
C HIS A 60 -1.96 -6.41 7.34
N LEU A 61 -0.93 -6.33 8.18
CA LEU A 61 0.35 -5.74 7.80
C LEU A 61 1.04 -6.55 6.69
N TRP A 62 1.02 -7.87 6.79
CA TRP A 62 1.61 -8.73 5.76
C TRP A 62 0.93 -8.55 4.40
N LEU A 63 -0.41 -8.52 4.35
CA LEU A 63 -1.16 -8.28 3.11
C LEU A 63 -0.86 -6.88 2.54
N ALA A 64 -0.90 -5.84 3.38
CA ALA A 64 -0.70 -4.46 2.95
C ALA A 64 0.73 -4.22 2.46
N PHE A 65 1.74 -4.60 3.23
CA PHE A 65 3.14 -4.37 2.91
C PHE A 65 3.68 -5.37 1.90
N GLY A 66 3.28 -6.64 1.96
CA GLY A 66 3.69 -7.66 1.01
C GLY A 66 3.26 -7.32 -0.42
N SER A 67 1.99 -6.93 -0.60
CA SER A 67 1.49 -6.48 -1.89
C SER A 67 2.14 -5.15 -2.35
N LEU A 68 2.41 -4.22 -1.42
CA LEU A 68 3.14 -2.98 -1.72
C LEU A 68 4.56 -3.28 -2.21
N PHE A 69 5.32 -4.10 -1.51
CA PHE A 69 6.69 -4.44 -1.92
C PHE A 69 6.73 -5.14 -3.27
N ALA A 70 5.82 -6.09 -3.51
CA ALA A 70 5.68 -6.72 -4.81
C ALA A 70 5.37 -5.70 -5.92
N ALA A 71 4.44 -4.77 -5.64
CA ALA A 71 4.05 -3.74 -6.59
C ALA A 71 5.19 -2.72 -6.85
N VAL A 72 5.99 -2.38 -5.85
CA VAL A 72 7.18 -1.54 -6.02
C VAL A 72 8.23 -2.26 -6.85
N ALA A 73 8.50 -3.54 -6.56
CA ALA A 73 9.48 -4.34 -7.29
C ALA A 73 9.17 -4.49 -8.79
N VAL A 74 7.89 -4.57 -9.13
CA VAL A 74 7.42 -4.67 -10.54
C VAL A 74 7.13 -3.29 -11.13
N GLY A 75 6.47 -2.42 -10.39
CA GLY A 75 5.97 -1.12 -10.87
C GLY A 75 7.09 -0.12 -11.16
N LEU A 76 8.19 -0.09 -10.39
CA LEU A 76 9.31 0.81 -10.68
C LEU A 76 10.01 0.46 -12.00
N PRO A 77 10.43 -0.81 -12.25
CA PRO A 77 10.98 -1.18 -13.54
C PRO A 77 10.00 -0.95 -14.70
N LEU A 78 8.72 -1.28 -14.50
CA LEU A 78 7.68 -1.07 -15.51
C LEU A 78 7.50 0.44 -15.82
N GLY A 79 7.49 1.29 -14.79
CA GLY A 79 7.43 2.74 -14.93
C GLY A 79 8.63 3.30 -15.68
N LEU A 80 9.83 2.76 -15.40
CA LEU A 80 11.04 3.14 -16.13
C LEU A 80 10.97 2.74 -17.61
N LEU A 81 10.46 1.54 -17.92
CA LEU A 81 10.22 1.10 -19.30
C LEU A 81 9.19 1.99 -20.00
N CYS A 82 8.08 2.30 -19.35
CA CYS A 82 7.05 3.21 -19.85
C CYS A 82 7.59 4.63 -20.09
N HIS A 83 8.55 5.10 -19.28
CA HIS A 83 9.21 6.39 -19.51
C HIS A 83 10.07 6.38 -20.78
N ARG A 84 10.72 5.25 -21.10
CA ARG A 84 11.58 5.10 -22.29
C ARG A 84 10.80 4.88 -23.58
N GLU A 85 9.69 4.15 -23.50
CA GLU A 85 8.91 3.67 -24.64
C GLU A 85 7.49 4.24 -24.63
N PRO A 86 7.21 5.35 -25.37
CA PRO A 86 5.90 6.00 -25.38
C PRO A 86 4.74 5.07 -25.80
N ARG A 87 5.00 4.12 -26.71
CA ARG A 87 3.98 3.16 -27.16
C ARG A 87 3.59 2.20 -26.03
N LEU A 88 4.58 1.67 -25.32
CA LEU A 88 4.35 0.81 -24.16
C LEU A 88 3.63 1.56 -23.03
N ARG A 89 4.02 2.82 -22.80
CA ARG A 89 3.39 3.71 -21.82
C ARG A 89 1.88 3.82 -22.03
N ALA A 90 1.41 4.11 -23.25
CA ALA A 90 -0.01 4.26 -23.55
C ALA A 90 -0.79 2.96 -23.26
N GLY A 91 -0.27 1.81 -23.70
CA GLY A 91 -0.90 0.51 -23.47
C GLY A 91 -0.93 0.12 -21.99
N VAL A 92 0.20 0.22 -21.30
CA VAL A 92 0.29 -0.16 -19.88
C VAL A 92 -0.57 0.73 -18.99
N LEU A 93 -0.45 2.05 -19.12
CA LEU A 93 -1.27 2.97 -18.32
C LEU A 93 -2.75 2.84 -18.65
N GLY A 94 -3.11 2.58 -19.93
CA GLY A 94 -4.49 2.32 -20.35
C GLY A 94 -5.05 1.06 -19.67
N ALA A 95 -4.33 -0.05 -19.69
CA ALA A 95 -4.73 -1.30 -19.05
C ALA A 95 -4.86 -1.14 -17.51
N LEU A 96 -3.87 -0.51 -16.87
CA LEU A 96 -3.91 -0.26 -15.43
C LEU A 96 -5.04 0.68 -15.02
N ASN A 97 -5.33 1.72 -15.81
CA ASN A 97 -6.48 2.59 -15.59
C ASN A 97 -7.79 1.81 -15.72
N PHE A 98 -7.92 0.94 -16.73
CA PHE A 98 -9.11 0.09 -16.88
C PHE A 98 -9.34 -0.77 -15.63
N VAL A 99 -8.30 -1.41 -15.09
CA VAL A 99 -8.41 -2.18 -13.85
C VAL A 99 -8.92 -1.32 -12.69
N GLN A 100 -8.46 -0.09 -12.57
CA GLN A 100 -8.90 0.84 -11.51
C GLN A 100 -10.38 1.26 -11.61
N THR A 101 -11.01 1.07 -12.78
CA THR A 101 -12.46 1.31 -12.92
C THR A 101 -13.31 0.20 -12.32
N VAL A 102 -12.74 -0.99 -12.14
CA VAL A 102 -13.44 -2.12 -11.52
C VAL A 102 -13.55 -1.86 -10.01
N PRO A 103 -14.73 -1.94 -9.38
CA PRO A 103 -14.85 -1.85 -7.92
C PRO A 103 -13.99 -2.91 -7.21
N SER A 104 -13.31 -2.54 -6.11
CA SER A 104 -12.39 -3.44 -5.40
C SER A 104 -13.05 -4.77 -4.98
N ILE A 105 -14.26 -4.72 -4.46
CA ILE A 105 -15.03 -5.92 -4.08
C ILE A 105 -15.28 -6.81 -5.31
N ALA A 106 -15.60 -6.21 -6.46
CA ALA A 106 -15.80 -6.96 -7.69
C ALA A 106 -14.49 -7.60 -8.18
N LEU A 107 -13.36 -6.91 -8.09
CA LEU A 107 -12.07 -7.47 -8.47
C LEU A 107 -11.69 -8.65 -7.57
N PHE A 108 -11.90 -8.55 -6.27
CA PHE A 108 -11.70 -9.69 -5.37
C PHE A 108 -12.53 -10.90 -5.81
N GLY A 109 -13.83 -10.70 -6.10
CA GLY A 109 -14.72 -11.75 -6.57
C GLY A 109 -14.32 -12.35 -7.91
N LEU A 110 -13.92 -11.50 -8.87
CA LEU A 110 -13.47 -11.95 -10.20
C LEU A 110 -12.20 -12.81 -10.14
N LEU A 111 -11.33 -12.59 -9.17
CA LEU A 111 -10.10 -13.37 -9.00
C LEU A 111 -10.33 -14.72 -8.34
N MET A 112 -11.46 -14.94 -7.66
CA MET A 112 -11.72 -16.19 -6.93
C MET A 112 -11.75 -17.41 -7.85
N ALA A 113 -12.52 -17.33 -8.94
CA ALA A 113 -12.69 -18.47 -9.86
C ALA A 113 -11.38 -18.83 -10.61
N PRO A 114 -10.64 -17.89 -11.23
CA PRO A 114 -9.41 -18.23 -11.92
C PRO A 114 -8.31 -18.72 -10.96
N LEU A 115 -8.21 -18.19 -9.75
CA LEU A 115 -7.23 -18.68 -8.76
C LEU A 115 -7.59 -20.05 -8.22
N ALA A 116 -8.88 -20.35 -8.01
CA ALA A 116 -9.33 -21.70 -7.66
C ALA A 116 -8.99 -22.70 -8.77
N ALA A 117 -9.27 -22.35 -10.04
CA ALA A 117 -8.93 -23.18 -11.18
C ALA A 117 -7.42 -23.40 -11.31
N LEU A 118 -6.63 -22.36 -11.08
CA LEU A 118 -5.17 -22.42 -11.11
C LEU A 118 -4.62 -23.35 -10.01
N ALA A 119 -5.19 -23.30 -8.80
CA ALA A 119 -4.79 -24.17 -7.70
C ALA A 119 -5.09 -25.64 -7.98
N VAL A 120 -6.18 -25.94 -8.69
CA VAL A 120 -6.51 -27.29 -9.14
C VAL A 120 -5.59 -27.75 -10.29
N ALA A 121 -5.34 -26.87 -11.26
CA ALA A 121 -4.50 -27.18 -12.42
C ALA A 121 -3.03 -27.38 -12.06
N VAL A 122 -2.56 -26.68 -11.02
CA VAL A 122 -1.17 -26.73 -10.54
C VAL A 122 -1.17 -27.04 -9.04
N PRO A 123 -1.20 -28.34 -8.64
CA PRO A 123 -1.35 -28.74 -7.22
C PRO A 123 -0.29 -28.11 -6.31
N TRP A 124 0.93 -27.95 -6.78
CA TRP A 124 2.00 -27.29 -6.03
C TRP A 124 1.61 -25.87 -5.56
N LEU A 125 0.89 -25.09 -6.37
CA LEU A 125 0.41 -23.77 -5.97
C LEU A 125 -0.68 -23.89 -4.88
N GLY A 126 -1.56 -24.86 -4.99
CA GLY A 126 -2.58 -25.15 -3.97
C GLY A 126 -1.96 -25.49 -2.61
N GLU A 127 -0.95 -26.36 -2.60
CA GLU A 127 -0.19 -26.74 -1.39
C GLU A 127 0.56 -25.53 -0.76
N HIS A 128 0.93 -24.52 -1.57
CA HIS A 128 1.59 -23.30 -1.11
C HIS A 128 0.63 -22.15 -0.81
N GLY A 129 -0.68 -22.46 -0.64
CA GLY A 129 -1.68 -21.49 -0.15
C GLY A 129 -2.35 -20.66 -1.22
N VAL A 130 -2.16 -20.97 -2.51
CA VAL A 130 -2.96 -20.37 -3.59
C VAL A 130 -4.33 -21.04 -3.59
N SER A 131 -5.37 -20.24 -3.40
CA SER A 131 -6.76 -20.70 -3.39
C SER A 131 -7.67 -19.62 -3.94
N GLY A 132 -8.90 -19.98 -4.29
CA GLY A 132 -9.90 -19.01 -4.76
C GLY A 132 -10.41 -18.08 -3.66
N ILE A 133 -10.21 -18.41 -2.38
CA ILE A 133 -10.68 -17.64 -1.22
C ILE A 133 -9.50 -17.38 -0.30
N GLY A 134 -9.48 -16.23 0.38
CA GLY A 134 -8.48 -15.92 1.40
C GLY A 134 -7.37 -14.98 0.93
N ALA A 135 -6.12 -15.27 1.32
CA ALA A 135 -5.01 -14.35 1.11
C ALA A 135 -4.61 -14.21 -0.37
N ALA A 136 -4.69 -15.29 -1.17
CA ALA A 136 -4.20 -15.27 -2.55
C ALA A 136 -4.94 -14.25 -3.44
N PRO A 137 -6.29 -14.27 -3.58
CA PRO A 137 -6.99 -13.26 -4.36
C PRO A 137 -6.83 -11.85 -3.76
N ALA A 138 -6.72 -11.72 -2.43
CA ALA A 138 -6.47 -10.44 -1.79
C ALA A 138 -5.11 -9.85 -2.21
N VAL A 139 -4.01 -10.61 -2.11
CA VAL A 139 -2.66 -10.15 -2.50
C VAL A 139 -2.61 -9.77 -3.97
N VAL A 140 -3.20 -10.59 -4.86
CA VAL A 140 -3.20 -10.32 -6.31
C VAL A 140 -3.96 -9.03 -6.61
N ALA A 141 -5.16 -8.83 -6.05
CA ALA A 141 -5.94 -7.63 -6.27
C ALA A 141 -5.22 -6.38 -5.73
N LEU A 142 -4.70 -6.43 -4.50
CA LEU A 142 -3.93 -5.34 -3.89
C LEU A 142 -2.70 -4.99 -4.73
N PHE A 143 -1.98 -5.99 -5.22
CA PHE A 143 -0.84 -5.82 -6.10
C PHE A 143 -1.22 -5.11 -7.41
N VAL A 144 -2.27 -5.59 -8.08
CA VAL A 144 -2.71 -5.01 -9.36
C VAL A 144 -3.19 -3.57 -9.19
N TYR A 145 -3.95 -3.26 -8.13
CA TYR A 145 -4.36 -1.89 -7.81
C TYR A 145 -3.18 -0.97 -7.48
N ALA A 146 -2.15 -1.51 -6.85
CA ALA A 146 -0.96 -0.76 -6.47
C ALA A 146 -0.11 -0.34 -7.68
N LEU A 147 -0.17 -1.10 -8.78
CA LEU A 147 0.69 -0.85 -9.94
C LEU A 147 0.46 0.52 -10.58
N LEU A 148 -0.80 0.95 -10.77
CA LEU A 148 -1.08 2.20 -11.46
C LEU A 148 -0.43 3.42 -10.79
N PRO A 149 -0.64 3.69 -9.47
CA PRO A 149 -0.03 4.84 -8.84
C PRO A 149 1.50 4.80 -8.87
N ILE A 150 2.11 3.62 -8.74
CA ILE A 150 3.58 3.46 -8.76
C ILE A 150 4.11 3.72 -10.16
N VAL A 151 3.54 3.08 -11.19
CA VAL A 151 3.97 3.26 -12.59
C VAL A 151 3.77 4.70 -13.04
N ALA A 152 2.58 5.26 -12.81
CA ALA A 152 2.25 6.62 -13.22
C ALA A 152 3.16 7.67 -12.57
N ASN A 153 3.36 7.59 -11.23
CA ASN A 153 4.25 8.52 -10.54
C ASN A 153 5.73 8.33 -10.91
N THR A 154 6.14 7.11 -11.26
CA THR A 154 7.49 6.87 -11.80
C THR A 154 7.67 7.55 -13.15
N VAL A 155 6.72 7.39 -14.07
CA VAL A 155 6.76 8.05 -15.38
C VAL A 155 6.74 9.57 -15.23
N VAL A 156 5.83 10.11 -14.42
CA VAL A 156 5.70 11.56 -14.17
C VAL A 156 6.97 12.11 -13.54
N GLY A 157 7.50 11.48 -12.49
CA GLY A 157 8.70 11.93 -11.81
C GLY A 157 9.91 11.99 -12.73
N LEU A 158 10.11 10.96 -13.57
CA LEU A 158 11.21 10.95 -14.54
C LEU A 158 11.02 11.97 -15.67
N SER A 159 9.77 12.27 -16.04
CA SER A 159 9.44 13.24 -17.09
C SER A 159 9.55 14.70 -16.62
N GLN A 160 9.47 14.95 -15.31
CA GLN A 160 9.62 16.29 -14.71
C GLN A 160 11.07 16.75 -14.62
N VAL A 161 12.04 15.85 -14.82
CA VAL A 161 13.46 16.25 -14.82
C VAL A 161 13.76 17.17 -16.01
N SER A 162 14.24 18.37 -15.72
CA SER A 162 14.52 19.39 -16.73
C SER A 162 15.46 18.87 -17.83
N PRO A 163 15.15 19.08 -19.11
CA PRO A 163 16.04 18.75 -20.21
C PRO A 163 17.43 19.41 -20.03
N ALA A 164 17.49 20.65 -19.59
CA ALA A 164 18.75 21.36 -19.34
C ALA A 164 19.64 20.64 -18.32
N THR A 165 19.06 20.05 -17.27
CA THR A 165 19.81 19.24 -16.28
C THR A 165 20.37 17.96 -16.93
N VAL A 166 19.60 17.33 -17.81
CA VAL A 166 20.04 16.13 -18.53
C VAL A 166 21.14 16.45 -19.53
N ASP A 167 21.03 17.60 -20.21
CA ASP A 167 22.03 18.09 -21.19
C ASP A 167 23.32 18.46 -20.49
N ALA A 168 23.26 19.14 -19.34
CA ALA A 168 24.46 19.45 -18.53
C ALA A 168 25.18 18.16 -18.11
N ALA A 169 24.45 17.15 -17.64
CA ALA A 169 25.04 15.84 -17.29
C ALA A 169 25.66 15.16 -18.52
N THR A 170 25.04 15.32 -19.69
CA THR A 170 25.61 14.80 -20.96
C THR A 170 26.88 15.51 -21.34
N GLY A 171 26.92 16.83 -21.21
CA GLY A 171 28.11 17.65 -21.47
C GLY A 171 29.28 17.35 -20.51
N MET A 172 28.98 16.90 -19.28
CA MET A 172 29.97 16.39 -18.32
C MET A 172 30.45 14.96 -18.62
N GLY A 173 29.98 14.32 -19.70
CA GLY A 173 30.41 13.00 -20.11
C GLY A 173 29.67 11.83 -19.40
N PHE A 174 28.55 12.07 -18.72
CA PHE A 174 27.78 11.02 -18.07
C PHE A 174 27.18 10.07 -19.12
N THR A 175 27.39 8.77 -18.92
CA THR A 175 26.71 7.72 -19.71
C THR A 175 25.21 7.73 -19.45
N ALA A 176 24.42 7.11 -20.32
CA ALA A 176 22.96 6.99 -20.15
C ALA A 176 22.57 6.35 -18.78
N GLY A 177 23.31 5.34 -18.33
CA GLY A 177 23.12 4.71 -17.03
C GLY A 177 23.46 5.62 -15.86
N GLN A 178 24.52 6.39 -15.94
CA GLN A 178 24.90 7.38 -14.92
C GLN A 178 23.88 8.50 -14.85
N ARG A 179 23.44 9.05 -15.99
CA ARG A 179 22.35 10.05 -16.03
C ARG A 179 21.07 9.55 -15.37
N LEU A 180 20.69 8.28 -15.62
CA LEU A 180 19.52 7.70 -14.98
C LEU A 180 19.70 7.60 -13.47
N ARG A 181 20.79 6.97 -12.99
CA ARG A 181 20.98 6.64 -11.58
C ARG A 181 21.40 7.82 -10.72
N GLN A 182 22.21 8.72 -11.25
CA GLN A 182 22.83 9.82 -10.49
C GLN A 182 22.12 11.16 -10.67
N VAL A 183 21.28 11.30 -11.71
CA VAL A 183 20.58 12.56 -12.00
C VAL A 183 19.05 12.34 -11.99
N LYS A 184 18.54 11.53 -12.95
CA LYS A 184 17.09 11.42 -13.13
C LYS A 184 16.38 10.76 -11.94
N LEU A 185 16.87 9.63 -11.44
CA LEU A 185 16.23 8.92 -10.33
C LEU A 185 16.23 9.73 -9.03
N PRO A 186 17.34 10.35 -8.58
CA PRO A 186 17.32 11.18 -7.38
C PRO A 186 16.35 12.37 -7.50
N LEU A 187 16.30 13.03 -8.65
CA LEU A 187 15.38 14.14 -8.87
C LEU A 187 13.91 13.71 -9.01
N ALA A 188 13.65 12.51 -9.52
CA ALA A 188 12.31 11.92 -9.63
C ALA A 188 11.81 11.32 -8.31
N LEU A 189 12.72 11.02 -7.36
CA LEU A 189 12.43 10.27 -6.13
C LEU A 189 11.28 10.86 -5.31
N PRO A 190 11.15 12.18 -5.10
CA PRO A 190 10.02 12.74 -4.34
C PRO A 190 8.66 12.39 -4.95
N THR A 191 8.55 12.42 -6.29
CA THR A 191 7.32 12.07 -7.01
C THR A 191 7.06 10.57 -6.95
N ILE A 192 8.09 9.74 -7.10
CA ILE A 192 8.00 8.27 -6.96
C ILE A 192 7.53 7.89 -5.55
N LEU A 193 8.11 8.48 -4.51
CA LEU A 193 7.71 8.25 -3.12
C LEU A 193 6.26 8.68 -2.86
N THR A 194 5.77 9.71 -3.55
CA THR A 194 4.36 10.09 -3.48
C THR A 194 3.47 8.96 -3.99
N GLY A 195 3.81 8.32 -5.10
CA GLY A 195 3.08 7.15 -5.61
C GLY A 195 3.08 5.99 -4.61
N ILE A 196 4.24 5.68 -4.02
CA ILE A 196 4.37 4.63 -3.00
C ILE A 196 3.53 4.95 -1.76
N ARG A 197 3.53 6.20 -1.31
CA ARG A 197 2.69 6.65 -0.18
C ARG A 197 1.20 6.51 -0.47
N ILE A 198 0.75 6.85 -1.65
CA ILE A 198 -0.65 6.68 -2.08
C ILE A 198 -1.04 5.21 -1.97
N VAL A 199 -0.21 4.32 -2.51
CA VAL A 199 -0.46 2.87 -2.47
C VAL A 199 -0.47 2.34 -1.04
N LEU A 200 0.43 2.79 -0.18
CA LEU A 200 0.47 2.36 1.22
C LEU A 200 -0.86 2.64 1.92
N VAL A 201 -1.35 3.87 1.81
CA VAL A 201 -2.63 4.27 2.42
C VAL A 201 -3.81 3.51 1.80
N GLN A 202 -3.81 3.36 0.48
CA GLN A 202 -4.82 2.61 -0.26
C GLN A 202 -4.85 1.13 0.15
N ASN A 203 -3.70 0.46 0.23
CA ASN A 203 -3.63 -0.96 0.59
C ASN A 203 -4.09 -1.22 2.01
N ILE A 204 -3.74 -0.36 2.99
CA ILE A 204 -4.25 -0.46 4.36
C ILE A 204 -5.79 -0.45 4.36
N GLY A 205 -6.41 0.44 3.60
CA GLY A 205 -7.87 0.48 3.47
C GLY A 205 -8.45 -0.75 2.76
N LEU A 206 -7.84 -1.17 1.65
CA LEU A 206 -8.33 -2.30 0.85
C LEU A 206 -8.19 -3.65 1.56
N VAL A 207 -7.17 -3.85 2.40
CA VAL A 207 -7.05 -5.06 3.23
C VAL A 207 -8.24 -5.22 4.17
N THR A 208 -8.82 -4.12 4.65
CA THR A 208 -10.06 -4.19 5.46
C THR A 208 -11.19 -4.86 4.68
N ILE A 209 -11.33 -4.51 3.39
CA ILE A 209 -12.37 -5.09 2.51
C ILE A 209 -12.04 -6.56 2.15
N ALA A 210 -10.75 -6.91 2.05
CA ALA A 210 -10.33 -8.28 1.76
C ALA A 210 -10.77 -9.31 2.80
N ALA A 211 -11.12 -8.87 4.02
CA ALA A 211 -11.72 -9.74 5.03
C ALA A 211 -13.04 -10.38 4.57
N LEU A 212 -13.82 -9.73 3.68
CA LEU A 212 -15.06 -10.26 3.12
C LEU A 212 -14.86 -11.54 2.30
N ILE A 213 -13.69 -11.71 1.72
CA ILE A 213 -13.34 -12.89 0.92
C ILE A 213 -12.45 -13.89 1.71
N GLY A 214 -12.41 -13.77 3.05
CA GLY A 214 -11.58 -14.61 3.90
C GLY A 214 -10.10 -14.22 3.93
N GLY A 215 -9.73 -13.04 3.40
CA GLY A 215 -8.37 -12.49 3.45
C GLY A 215 -7.86 -12.29 4.87
N GLY A 216 -8.76 -12.11 5.86
CA GLY A 216 -8.42 -11.80 7.24
C GLY A 216 -8.01 -10.34 7.40
N GLY A 217 -7.25 -10.08 8.46
CA GLY A 217 -6.82 -8.73 8.83
C GLY A 217 -7.87 -8.00 9.69
N LEU A 218 -7.58 -6.76 10.05
CA LEU A 218 -8.43 -5.97 10.96
C LEU A 218 -9.87 -5.78 10.46
N GLY A 219 -10.11 -5.98 9.15
CA GLY A 219 -11.45 -5.97 8.58
C GLY A 219 -12.38 -7.01 9.17
N ALA A 220 -11.87 -8.14 9.65
CA ALA A 220 -12.66 -9.19 10.30
C ALA A 220 -13.43 -8.62 11.51
N PHE A 221 -12.78 -7.82 12.36
CA PHE A 221 -13.42 -7.18 13.51
C PHE A 221 -14.44 -6.12 13.09
N VAL A 222 -14.15 -5.36 12.03
CA VAL A 222 -15.10 -4.34 11.51
C VAL A 222 -16.39 -5.00 11.06
N PHE A 223 -16.32 -6.07 10.28
CA PHE A 223 -17.52 -6.76 9.76
C PHE A 223 -18.24 -7.57 10.84
N GLN A 224 -17.52 -8.15 11.80
CA GLN A 224 -18.15 -8.78 12.97
C GLN A 224 -18.94 -7.76 13.80
N GLY A 225 -18.37 -6.58 14.06
CA GLY A 225 -19.04 -5.52 14.81
C GLY A 225 -20.31 -5.02 14.11
N ILE A 226 -20.30 -4.88 12.78
CA ILE A 226 -21.48 -4.48 11.99
C ILE A 226 -22.58 -5.57 12.05
N GLY A 227 -22.20 -6.84 12.08
CA GLY A 227 -23.15 -7.95 12.13
C GLY A 227 -23.80 -8.18 13.50
N GLN A 228 -23.32 -7.51 14.55
CA GLN A 228 -23.84 -7.63 15.93
C GLN A 228 -24.78 -6.48 16.34
N THR A 229 -24.93 -5.46 15.50
CA THR A 229 -25.84 -4.33 15.69
C THR A 229 -27.08 -4.48 14.83
#